data_9b17128d37b2bfb2fa43c52ce664519e
#
_entry.id   9b17128d37b2bfb2fa43c52ce664519e
#
_cell.length_a   1.000
_cell.length_b   1.000
_cell.length_c   1.000
_cell.angle_alpha   90.00
_cell.angle_beta   90.00
_cell.angle_gamma   90.00
#
_symmetry.space_group_name_H-M   'P 1'
#
loop_
_entity.id
_entity.type
_entity.pdbx_description
1 polymer ?
#
loop_
_entity_poly.entity_id
_entity_poly.type
_entity_poly.pdbx_seq_one_letter_code
_entity_poly.pdbx_strand_id
1 'polypeptide(L)'
;MARMTPIDRYRNIGIVAHVDAGKTTTTERVLFYTGRSHKIGEVHDGAATMDWMEQEQERGITITSAATTCFWKGMSQQFEDHRINIIDTPGHVDFTIEVERSLRVLDGAVVVLCGTSGVQPQTETVWRQANKYGVPRMVFVNKMDRAGADFLMVVEQLKERLGANAVPIQLAIGAEDEFKGVIDLVRMKAIMWNEEDQGMTYELEDIPTDMQDEADFFHEQLVEAAAEADDDLMEKYLEEGDLSMVEVKAGLRKRTLANEIVLVHAGSAFKNKGVQAVLDSVIEYMPSPIEVKAIEGTLDDGKGTLATREANDSAPFAALAFKIATDPFVGTLTFMRVYSGVLKSGDHVFNSVKEKRERVGRMVQMHANDREEIKEVCAGDIAAAIGLKDVTTGDTLCSVDNKIVLERMEFPEPVISV
;
A
#
# COMPACT_ATOMS: atom_id res chain seq x y z
N MET A 1 0.80 5.42 -27.07
CA MET A 1 -0.66 5.13 -26.98
C MET A 1 -1.19 5.90 -25.79
N ALA A 2 -2.48 6.20 -25.74
CA ALA A 2 -3.04 6.80 -24.52
C ALA A 2 -2.95 5.77 -23.37
N ARG A 3 -2.65 6.24 -22.17
CA ARG A 3 -2.67 5.49 -20.93
C ARG A 3 -4.01 4.75 -20.79
N MET A 4 -4.00 3.46 -20.43
CA MET A 4 -5.24 2.66 -20.30
C MET A 4 -6.04 3.04 -19.06
N THR A 5 -5.35 3.24 -17.94
CA THR A 5 -5.97 3.69 -16.68
C THR A 5 -5.47 5.10 -16.36
N PRO A 6 -6.34 6.10 -16.13
CA PRO A 6 -5.93 7.45 -15.72
C PRO A 6 -5.08 7.43 -14.44
N ILE A 7 -4.12 8.34 -14.32
CA ILE A 7 -3.14 8.33 -13.22
C ILE A 7 -3.78 8.60 -11.84
N ASP A 8 -4.87 9.33 -11.79
CA ASP A 8 -5.68 9.56 -10.58
C ASP A 8 -6.32 8.28 -10.03
N ARG A 9 -6.44 7.24 -10.88
CA ARG A 9 -6.93 5.92 -10.51
C ARG A 9 -5.81 4.91 -10.20
N TYR A 10 -4.58 5.37 -10.03
CA TYR A 10 -3.48 4.52 -9.55
C TYR A 10 -3.39 4.58 -8.04
N ARG A 11 -3.02 3.45 -7.43
CA ARG A 11 -2.65 3.35 -6.02
C ARG A 11 -1.38 2.52 -5.92
N ASN A 12 -0.30 3.12 -5.44
CA ASN A 12 0.96 2.42 -5.20
C ASN A 12 1.10 2.22 -3.70
N ILE A 13 0.74 1.05 -3.23
CA ILE A 13 0.65 0.75 -1.80
C ILE A 13 1.64 -0.33 -1.38
N GLY A 14 2.14 -0.20 -0.16
CA GLY A 14 2.87 -1.26 0.52
C GLY A 14 1.97 -1.99 1.51
N ILE A 15 2.10 -3.31 1.56
CA ILE A 15 1.55 -4.09 2.67
C ILE A 15 2.69 -4.38 3.62
N VAL A 16 2.62 -3.81 4.82
CA VAL A 16 3.65 -3.91 5.86
C VAL A 16 3.06 -4.54 7.12
N ALA A 17 3.84 -5.35 7.82
CA ALA A 17 3.38 -6.06 9.01
C ALA A 17 4.56 -6.51 9.86
N HIS A 18 4.32 -6.76 11.15
CA HIS A 18 5.24 -7.58 11.93
C HIS A 18 5.10 -9.07 11.55
N VAL A 19 6.08 -9.85 11.95
CA VAL A 19 6.07 -11.31 11.71
C VAL A 19 4.79 -11.92 12.28
N ASP A 20 4.18 -12.84 11.55
CA ASP A 20 2.94 -13.53 11.93
C ASP A 20 1.69 -12.65 12.08
N ALA A 21 1.67 -11.39 11.62
CA ALA A 21 0.44 -10.60 11.58
C ALA A 21 -0.56 -11.07 10.51
N GLY A 22 -0.11 -11.89 9.57
CA GLY A 22 -0.91 -12.39 8.45
C GLY A 22 -0.80 -11.56 7.18
N LYS A 23 0.37 -10.94 6.98
CA LYS A 23 0.69 -10.14 5.77
C LYS A 23 0.47 -10.96 4.49
N THR A 24 1.18 -12.08 4.35
CA THR A 24 1.10 -12.95 3.16
C THR A 24 -0.34 -13.44 2.94
N THR A 25 -1.04 -13.86 3.99
CA THR A 25 -2.45 -14.26 3.90
C THR A 25 -3.32 -13.10 3.37
N THR A 26 -3.11 -11.88 3.85
CA THR A 26 -3.85 -10.70 3.39
C THR A 26 -3.55 -10.42 1.92
N THR A 27 -2.28 -10.47 1.50
CA THR A 27 -1.88 -10.25 0.11
C THR A 27 -2.46 -11.33 -0.82
N GLU A 28 -2.43 -12.60 -0.43
CA GLU A 28 -3.05 -13.70 -1.20
C GLU A 28 -4.57 -13.50 -1.37
N ARG A 29 -5.28 -12.99 -0.34
CA ARG A 29 -6.71 -12.66 -0.47
C ARG A 29 -6.93 -11.49 -1.42
N VAL A 30 -6.06 -10.48 -1.40
CA VAL A 30 -6.12 -9.39 -2.39
C VAL A 30 -5.96 -9.93 -3.80
N LEU A 31 -4.99 -10.81 -4.06
CA LEU A 31 -4.80 -11.44 -5.37
C LEU A 31 -6.01 -12.26 -5.80
N PHE A 32 -6.61 -12.99 -4.88
CA PHE A 32 -7.82 -13.78 -5.14
C PHE A 32 -9.01 -12.88 -5.53
N TYR A 33 -9.36 -11.89 -4.72
CA TYR A 33 -10.52 -11.02 -4.97
C TYR A 33 -10.35 -10.13 -6.20
N THR A 34 -9.12 -9.82 -6.58
CA THR A 34 -8.84 -9.06 -7.81
C THR A 34 -8.70 -9.94 -9.05
N GLY A 35 -8.94 -11.26 -8.93
CA GLY A 35 -8.91 -12.22 -10.03
C GLY A 35 -7.50 -12.51 -10.58
N ARG A 36 -6.44 -12.16 -9.83
CA ARG A 36 -5.06 -12.47 -10.20
C ARG A 36 -4.64 -13.89 -9.82
N SER A 37 -5.29 -14.47 -8.82
CA SER A 37 -5.17 -15.88 -8.47
C SER A 37 -6.54 -16.56 -8.59
N HIS A 38 -6.56 -17.76 -9.16
CA HIS A 38 -7.77 -18.58 -9.24
C HIS A 38 -7.99 -19.46 -7.99
N LYS A 39 -6.98 -19.54 -7.13
CA LYS A 39 -7.02 -20.29 -5.89
C LYS A 39 -6.49 -19.43 -4.77
N ILE A 40 -7.06 -19.59 -3.60
CA ILE A 40 -6.52 -19.01 -2.37
C ILE A 40 -5.25 -19.78 -2.03
N GLY A 41 -4.09 -19.12 -2.08
CA GLY A 41 -2.81 -19.66 -1.62
C GLY A 41 -2.80 -19.71 -0.09
N GLU A 42 -2.62 -20.89 0.50
CA GLU A 42 -2.43 -21.02 1.94
C GLU A 42 -0.94 -21.08 2.25
N VAL A 43 -0.51 -20.20 3.18
CA VAL A 43 0.90 -20.08 3.60
C VAL A 43 1.40 -21.41 4.19
N HIS A 44 0.55 -22.11 4.97
CA HIS A 44 0.89 -23.36 5.61
C HIS A 44 1.08 -24.53 4.63
N ASP A 45 0.52 -24.44 3.46
CA ASP A 45 0.65 -25.48 2.42
C ASP A 45 1.79 -25.18 1.44
N GLY A 46 2.55 -24.09 1.66
CA GLY A 46 3.63 -23.64 0.75
C GLY A 46 3.11 -23.19 -0.62
N ALA A 47 1.82 -22.86 -0.71
CA ALA A 47 1.13 -22.50 -1.96
C ALA A 47 0.98 -20.98 -2.15
N ALA A 48 1.60 -20.16 -1.31
CA ALA A 48 1.54 -18.70 -1.40
C ALA A 48 2.26 -18.21 -2.66
N THR A 49 1.56 -17.42 -3.47
CA THR A 49 2.04 -16.94 -4.77
C THR A 49 3.11 -15.84 -4.61
N MET A 50 3.04 -15.04 -3.55
CA MET A 50 3.95 -13.93 -3.30
C MET A 50 5.26 -14.36 -2.65
N ASP A 51 5.27 -15.43 -1.85
CA ASP A 51 6.46 -16.01 -1.25
C ASP A 51 7.02 -17.08 -2.19
N TRP A 52 7.72 -16.67 -3.24
CA TRP A 52 8.16 -17.55 -4.35
C TRP A 52 9.51 -18.23 -4.11
N MET A 53 10.31 -17.75 -3.17
CA MET A 53 11.58 -18.36 -2.82
C MET A 53 11.36 -19.59 -1.93
N GLU A 54 12.08 -20.67 -2.19
CA GLU A 54 12.05 -21.88 -1.37
C GLU A 54 12.27 -21.58 0.11
N GLN A 55 13.18 -20.66 0.42
CA GLN A 55 13.46 -20.22 1.80
C GLN A 55 12.31 -19.42 2.43
N GLU A 56 11.55 -18.66 1.65
CA GLU A 56 10.35 -17.96 2.12
C GLU A 56 9.25 -18.96 2.45
N GLN A 57 9.05 -19.94 1.58
CA GLN A 57 8.06 -21.01 1.77
C GLN A 57 8.39 -21.92 2.96
N GLU A 58 9.66 -22.33 3.09
CA GLU A 58 10.11 -23.16 4.21
C GLU A 58 9.98 -22.47 5.57
N ARG A 59 10.25 -21.17 5.63
CA ARG A 59 10.24 -20.39 6.87
C ARG A 59 8.90 -19.69 7.14
N GLY A 60 8.01 -19.61 6.16
CA GLY A 60 6.75 -18.88 6.25
C GLY A 60 6.92 -17.38 6.45
N ILE A 61 8.04 -16.80 5.97
CA ILE A 61 8.32 -15.35 6.08
C ILE A 61 8.71 -14.79 4.73
N THR A 62 8.28 -13.57 4.43
CA THR A 62 8.74 -12.81 3.26
C THR A 62 10.14 -12.28 3.51
N ILE A 63 11.09 -12.62 2.65
CA ILE A 63 12.49 -12.19 2.70
C ILE A 63 12.72 -11.03 1.75
N THR A 64 12.18 -11.13 0.54
CA THR A 64 12.34 -10.10 -0.51
C THR A 64 11.02 -9.45 -0.84
N SER A 65 11.02 -8.12 -1.02
CA SER A 65 9.83 -7.42 -1.47
C SER A 65 9.39 -7.91 -2.85
N ALA A 66 8.12 -8.24 -3.01
CA ALA A 66 7.51 -8.61 -4.29
C ALA A 66 6.59 -7.49 -4.75
N ALA A 67 6.58 -7.20 -6.05
CA ALA A 67 5.68 -6.21 -6.64
C ALA A 67 4.65 -6.93 -7.50
N THR A 68 3.39 -6.58 -7.35
CA THR A 68 2.31 -7.08 -8.18
C THR A 68 1.34 -5.97 -8.55
N THR A 69 0.68 -6.13 -9.69
CA THR A 69 -0.36 -5.19 -10.15
C THR A 69 -1.69 -5.92 -10.24
N CYS A 70 -2.71 -5.33 -9.64
CA CYS A 70 -4.08 -5.80 -9.73
C CYS A 70 -5.03 -4.65 -10.06
N PHE A 71 -6.29 -4.99 -10.34
CA PHE A 71 -7.35 -4.02 -10.66
C PHE A 71 -8.52 -4.26 -9.71
N TRP A 72 -9.12 -3.17 -9.23
CA TRP A 72 -10.26 -3.21 -8.33
C TRP A 72 -11.31 -2.18 -8.72
N LYS A 73 -12.59 -2.56 -8.62
CA LYS A 73 -13.75 -1.73 -8.90
C LYS A 73 -14.66 -1.50 -7.69
N GLY A 74 -14.26 -2.02 -6.54
CA GLY A 74 -15.07 -2.03 -5.33
C GLY A 74 -15.87 -3.32 -5.14
N MET A 75 -16.27 -3.56 -3.89
CA MET A 75 -17.06 -4.73 -3.49
C MET A 75 -18.38 -4.85 -4.26
N SER A 76 -19.04 -3.73 -4.54
CA SER A 76 -20.28 -3.63 -5.34
C SER A 76 -20.05 -3.06 -6.74
N GLN A 77 -18.82 -3.04 -7.22
CA GLN A 77 -18.42 -2.44 -8.51
C GLN A 77 -18.78 -0.95 -8.62
N GLN A 78 -18.76 -0.26 -7.51
CA GLN A 78 -19.14 1.15 -7.40
C GLN A 78 -18.08 2.13 -7.91
N PHE A 79 -16.85 1.65 -8.17
CA PHE A 79 -15.78 2.46 -8.71
C PHE A 79 -15.48 2.09 -10.16
N GLU A 80 -14.92 3.03 -10.89
CA GLU A 80 -14.22 2.75 -12.13
C GLU A 80 -12.97 1.90 -11.86
N ASP A 81 -12.41 1.25 -12.89
CA ASP A 81 -11.20 0.45 -12.74
C ASP A 81 -10.05 1.26 -12.14
N HIS A 82 -9.63 0.87 -10.92
CA HIS A 82 -8.43 1.38 -10.28
C HIS A 82 -7.29 0.36 -10.44
N ARG A 83 -6.13 0.85 -10.82
CA ARG A 83 -4.90 0.06 -10.87
C ARG A 83 -4.19 0.17 -9.54
N ILE A 84 -4.06 -0.96 -8.86
CA ILE A 84 -3.38 -1.04 -7.57
C ILE A 84 -2.08 -1.79 -7.77
N ASN A 85 -0.96 -1.10 -7.57
CA ASN A 85 0.37 -1.69 -7.52
C ASN A 85 0.68 -1.96 -6.05
N ILE A 86 0.91 -3.21 -5.71
CA ILE A 86 1.19 -3.66 -4.34
C ILE A 86 2.66 -4.04 -4.25
N ILE A 87 3.36 -3.47 -3.29
CA ILE A 87 4.69 -3.94 -2.88
C ILE A 87 4.52 -4.66 -1.55
N ASP A 88 4.69 -5.97 -1.59
CA ASP A 88 4.73 -6.79 -0.39
C ASP A 88 6.11 -6.67 0.27
N THR A 89 6.18 -6.21 1.51
CA THR A 89 7.43 -5.90 2.19
C THR A 89 7.77 -6.95 3.24
N PRO A 90 9.07 -7.27 3.47
CA PRO A 90 9.45 -8.14 4.56
C PRO A 90 8.97 -7.61 5.92
N GLY A 91 8.56 -8.50 6.81
CA GLY A 91 8.12 -8.15 8.17
C GLY A 91 9.19 -8.31 9.24
N HIS A 92 10.36 -8.89 8.90
CA HIS A 92 11.41 -9.20 9.85
C HIS A 92 12.42 -8.07 10.01
N VAL A 93 12.91 -7.86 11.24
CA VAL A 93 13.88 -6.79 11.57
C VAL A 93 15.18 -6.86 10.77
N ASP A 94 15.62 -8.07 10.38
CA ASP A 94 16.84 -8.26 9.59
C ASP A 94 16.74 -7.67 8.18
N PHE A 95 15.52 -7.41 7.70
CA PHE A 95 15.24 -6.88 6.37
C PHE A 95 14.79 -5.41 6.39
N THR A 96 15.16 -4.64 7.42
CA THR A 96 14.78 -3.24 7.60
C THR A 96 15.12 -2.37 6.38
N ILE A 97 16.25 -2.65 5.70
CA ILE A 97 16.68 -1.93 4.48
C ILE A 97 15.70 -2.17 3.32
N GLU A 98 15.18 -3.40 3.16
CA GLU A 98 14.21 -3.71 2.11
C GLU A 98 12.86 -3.01 2.36
N VAL A 99 12.46 -2.91 3.63
CA VAL A 99 11.28 -2.13 4.04
C VAL A 99 11.47 -0.65 3.71
N GLU A 100 12.62 -0.08 4.06
CA GLU A 100 12.93 1.33 3.79
C GLU A 100 12.96 1.65 2.30
N ARG A 101 13.57 0.78 1.49
CA ARG A 101 13.57 0.89 0.02
C ARG A 101 12.15 0.87 -0.55
N SER A 102 11.30 0.01 -0.03
CA SER A 102 9.91 -0.11 -0.47
C SER A 102 9.11 1.14 -0.08
N LEU A 103 9.20 1.59 1.18
CA LEU A 103 8.50 2.79 1.66
C LEU A 103 8.86 4.06 0.87
N ARG A 104 10.09 4.15 0.34
CA ARG A 104 10.55 5.30 -0.45
C ARG A 104 9.83 5.47 -1.78
N VAL A 105 9.30 4.38 -2.34
CA VAL A 105 8.66 4.36 -3.67
C VAL A 105 7.14 4.20 -3.61
N LEU A 106 6.59 4.07 -2.40
CA LEU A 106 5.16 3.94 -2.16
C LEU A 106 4.48 5.31 -2.02
N ASP A 107 3.23 5.37 -2.43
CA ASP A 107 2.37 6.54 -2.22
C ASP A 107 1.54 6.39 -0.93
N GLY A 108 1.30 5.15 -0.48
CA GLY A 108 0.60 4.85 0.76
C GLY A 108 0.93 3.45 1.29
N ALA A 109 0.51 3.14 2.50
CA ALA A 109 0.74 1.84 3.14
C ALA A 109 -0.48 1.30 3.87
N VAL A 110 -0.66 -0.02 3.82
CA VAL A 110 -1.58 -0.77 4.67
C VAL A 110 -0.75 -1.52 5.71
N VAL A 111 -0.90 -1.15 6.97
CA VAL A 111 -0.21 -1.78 8.10
C VAL A 111 -1.10 -2.87 8.67
N VAL A 112 -0.68 -4.13 8.52
CA VAL A 112 -1.43 -5.28 9.06
C VAL A 112 -0.95 -5.57 10.47
N LEU A 113 -1.86 -5.51 11.43
CA LEU A 113 -1.63 -5.84 12.84
C LEU A 113 -2.42 -7.08 13.23
N CYS A 114 -1.92 -7.81 14.22
CA CYS A 114 -2.64 -8.95 14.77
C CYS A 114 -3.57 -8.50 15.90
N GLY A 115 -4.84 -8.88 15.87
CA GLY A 115 -5.84 -8.54 16.89
C GLY A 115 -5.50 -9.03 18.30
N THR A 116 -4.65 -10.05 18.43
CA THR A 116 -4.23 -10.59 19.74
C THR A 116 -2.95 -9.95 20.28
N SER A 117 -2.00 -9.61 19.39
CA SER A 117 -0.67 -9.12 19.81
C SER A 117 -0.50 -7.60 19.62
N GLY A 118 -1.37 -6.96 18.85
CA GLY A 118 -1.38 -5.52 18.63
C GLY A 118 -0.07 -4.98 18.06
N VAL A 119 0.38 -3.85 18.60
CA VAL A 119 1.61 -3.17 18.19
C VAL A 119 2.84 -3.90 18.74
N GLN A 120 3.74 -4.33 17.85
CA GLN A 120 4.99 -5.03 18.15
C GLN A 120 6.22 -4.12 17.89
N PRO A 121 7.42 -4.42 18.40
CA PRO A 121 8.62 -3.62 18.15
C PRO A 121 8.94 -3.43 16.66
N GLN A 122 8.67 -4.45 15.82
CA GLN A 122 8.82 -4.33 14.37
C GLN A 122 7.85 -3.29 13.80
N THR A 123 6.61 -3.24 14.31
CA THR A 123 5.62 -2.23 13.93
C THR A 123 6.13 -0.83 14.22
N GLU A 124 6.72 -0.60 15.40
CA GLU A 124 7.29 0.70 15.79
C GLU A 124 8.42 1.15 14.85
N THR A 125 9.26 0.19 14.40
CA THR A 125 10.35 0.46 13.46
C THR A 125 9.82 0.89 12.10
N VAL A 126 8.90 0.12 11.52
CA VAL A 126 8.27 0.43 10.22
C VAL A 126 7.48 1.75 10.31
N TRP A 127 6.80 1.99 11.43
CA TRP A 127 6.04 3.22 11.66
C TRP A 127 6.92 4.46 11.64
N ARG A 128 8.10 4.41 12.31
CA ARG A 128 9.09 5.49 12.27
C ARG A 128 9.63 5.74 10.87
N GLN A 129 9.88 4.67 10.10
CA GLN A 129 10.32 4.80 8.70
C GLN A 129 9.22 5.44 7.83
N ALA A 130 7.97 5.02 7.99
CA ALA A 130 6.84 5.62 7.28
C ALA A 130 6.67 7.11 7.63
N ASN A 131 6.88 7.51 8.91
CA ASN A 131 6.90 8.90 9.32
C ASN A 131 8.05 9.69 8.64
N LYS A 132 9.26 9.10 8.58
CA LYS A 132 10.43 9.72 7.93
C LYS A 132 10.14 10.08 6.46
N TYR A 133 9.42 9.24 5.75
CA TYR A 133 9.08 9.44 4.34
C TYR A 133 7.71 10.10 4.11
N GLY A 134 6.99 10.43 5.18
CA GLY A 134 5.67 11.06 5.08
C GLY A 134 4.62 10.18 4.37
N VAL A 135 4.73 8.86 4.46
CA VAL A 135 3.84 7.92 3.78
C VAL A 135 2.50 7.84 4.51
N PRO A 136 1.39 8.24 3.88
CA PRO A 136 0.04 8.03 4.41
C PRO A 136 -0.23 6.55 4.62
N ARG A 137 -0.96 6.24 5.69
CA ARG A 137 -1.21 4.83 6.03
C ARG A 137 -2.59 4.61 6.63
N MET A 138 -3.07 3.38 6.48
CA MET A 138 -4.21 2.83 7.18
C MET A 138 -3.78 1.54 7.89
N VAL A 139 -4.56 1.10 8.87
CA VAL A 139 -4.31 -0.11 9.64
C VAL A 139 -5.40 -1.13 9.36
N PHE A 140 -5.01 -2.38 9.19
CA PHE A 140 -5.90 -3.52 9.15
C PHE A 140 -5.60 -4.43 10.35
N VAL A 141 -6.49 -4.45 11.34
CA VAL A 141 -6.42 -5.34 12.49
C VAL A 141 -6.96 -6.70 12.04
N ASN A 142 -6.02 -7.59 11.76
CA ASN A 142 -6.25 -8.92 11.23
C ASN A 142 -6.34 -9.96 12.35
N LYS A 143 -6.79 -11.15 12.02
CA LYS A 143 -6.91 -12.29 12.92
C LYS A 143 -7.92 -12.06 14.06
N MET A 144 -9.01 -11.35 13.76
CA MET A 144 -10.10 -11.15 14.72
C MET A 144 -10.81 -12.47 15.10
N ASP A 145 -10.56 -13.55 14.35
CA ASP A 145 -11.01 -14.91 14.59
C ASP A 145 -10.17 -15.68 15.64
N ARG A 146 -9.07 -15.11 16.13
CA ARG A 146 -8.20 -15.80 17.11
C ARG A 146 -8.62 -15.52 18.54
N ALA A 147 -8.45 -16.55 19.41
CA ALA A 147 -8.67 -16.42 20.84
C ALA A 147 -7.84 -15.27 21.44
N GLY A 148 -8.48 -14.39 22.20
CA GLY A 148 -7.87 -13.18 22.76
C GLY A 148 -7.77 -12.00 21.79
N ALA A 149 -8.43 -12.05 20.63
CA ALA A 149 -8.47 -10.91 19.72
C ALA A 149 -9.34 -9.78 20.28
N ASP A 150 -8.79 -8.57 20.31
CA ASP A 150 -9.46 -7.36 20.77
C ASP A 150 -9.10 -6.18 19.88
N PHE A 151 -10.11 -5.72 19.11
CA PHE A 151 -9.96 -4.61 18.16
C PHE A 151 -9.64 -3.29 18.86
N LEU A 152 -10.39 -2.95 19.89
CA LEU A 152 -10.26 -1.66 20.58
C LEU A 152 -8.94 -1.57 21.37
N MET A 153 -8.47 -2.67 21.93
CA MET A 153 -7.13 -2.75 22.54
C MET A 153 -6.04 -2.39 21.52
N VAL A 154 -6.14 -2.87 20.27
CA VAL A 154 -5.16 -2.51 19.23
C VAL A 154 -5.25 -1.04 18.85
N VAL A 155 -6.46 -0.47 18.74
CA VAL A 155 -6.68 0.96 18.50
C VAL A 155 -6.02 1.80 19.60
N GLU A 156 -6.18 1.42 20.86
CA GLU A 156 -5.56 2.15 21.98
C GLU A 156 -4.03 2.04 21.95
N GLN A 157 -3.48 0.87 21.64
CA GLN A 157 -2.02 0.71 21.48
C GLN A 157 -1.45 1.56 20.32
N LEU A 158 -2.19 1.79 19.25
CA LEU A 158 -1.78 2.72 18.19
C LEU A 158 -1.63 4.13 18.72
N LYS A 159 -2.54 4.57 19.59
CA LYS A 159 -2.49 5.89 20.22
C LYS A 159 -1.36 5.98 21.25
N GLU A 160 -1.30 5.05 22.19
CA GLU A 160 -0.35 5.10 23.31
C GLU A 160 1.10 4.85 22.88
N ARG A 161 1.35 3.85 22.03
CA ARG A 161 2.71 3.41 21.70
C ARG A 161 3.29 4.11 20.47
N LEU A 162 2.43 4.45 19.50
CA LEU A 162 2.88 5.06 18.23
C LEU A 162 2.55 6.55 18.15
N GLY A 163 1.79 7.09 19.11
CA GLY A 163 1.31 8.48 19.09
C GLY A 163 0.41 8.76 17.87
N ALA A 164 -0.22 7.72 17.32
CA ALA A 164 -1.06 7.85 16.15
C ALA A 164 -2.45 8.36 16.52
N ASN A 165 -2.99 9.29 15.74
CA ASN A 165 -4.41 9.64 15.81
C ASN A 165 -5.22 8.56 15.08
N ALA A 166 -5.43 7.42 15.75
CA ALA A 166 -6.12 6.26 15.22
C ALA A 166 -7.63 6.46 15.28
N VAL A 167 -8.28 6.40 14.11
CA VAL A 167 -9.72 6.59 13.94
C VAL A 167 -10.32 5.29 13.41
N PRO A 168 -11.10 4.54 14.22
CA PRO A 168 -11.85 3.40 13.74
C PRO A 168 -12.83 3.80 12.64
N ILE A 169 -12.76 3.16 11.48
CA ILE A 169 -13.74 3.31 10.41
C ILE A 169 -14.70 2.12 10.39
N GLN A 170 -14.36 1.09 11.13
CA GLN A 170 -15.15 -0.12 11.32
C GLN A 170 -15.08 -0.57 12.79
N LEU A 171 -16.10 -1.32 13.23
CA LEU A 171 -16.08 -2.10 14.46
C LEU A 171 -16.22 -3.58 14.13
N ALA A 172 -15.62 -4.43 14.93
CA ALA A 172 -15.74 -5.88 14.78
C ALA A 172 -17.09 -6.36 15.34
N ILE A 173 -17.81 -7.20 14.61
CA ILE A 173 -19.01 -7.88 15.10
C ILE A 173 -18.60 -9.24 15.64
N GLY A 174 -18.56 -9.34 16.97
CA GLY A 174 -18.01 -10.48 17.66
C GLY A 174 -16.47 -10.52 17.63
N ALA A 175 -15.91 -11.50 18.29
CA ALA A 175 -14.48 -11.79 18.34
C ALA A 175 -14.26 -13.31 18.42
N GLU A 176 -13.03 -13.75 18.16
CA GLU A 176 -12.66 -15.16 18.20
C GLU A 176 -13.54 -16.01 17.27
N ASP A 177 -14.04 -17.15 17.74
CA ASP A 177 -14.91 -18.04 16.95
C ASP A 177 -16.26 -17.38 16.58
N GLU A 178 -16.67 -16.33 17.29
CA GLU A 178 -17.89 -15.56 17.06
C GLU A 178 -17.70 -14.34 16.14
N PHE A 179 -16.49 -14.17 15.55
CA PHE A 179 -16.25 -13.08 14.61
C PHE A 179 -17.04 -13.30 13.31
N LYS A 180 -18.10 -12.51 13.10
CA LYS A 180 -19.07 -12.66 11.99
C LYS A 180 -18.84 -11.70 10.85
N GLY A 181 -18.48 -10.45 11.17
CA GLY A 181 -18.35 -9.36 10.19
C GLY A 181 -17.91 -8.07 10.84
N VAL A 182 -18.19 -6.95 10.20
CA VAL A 182 -17.85 -5.62 10.70
C VAL A 182 -19.01 -4.65 10.56
N ILE A 183 -19.06 -3.64 11.42
CA ILE A 183 -19.91 -2.47 11.24
C ILE A 183 -19.11 -1.44 10.45
N ASP A 184 -19.62 -0.98 9.32
CA ASP A 184 -19.11 0.18 8.58
C ASP A 184 -19.66 1.44 9.23
N LEU A 185 -18.81 2.18 9.90
CA LEU A 185 -19.19 3.39 10.65
C LEU A 185 -19.53 4.58 9.74
N VAL A 186 -19.08 4.59 8.49
CA VAL A 186 -19.46 5.64 7.52
C VAL A 186 -20.89 5.42 7.02
N ARG A 187 -21.25 4.16 6.77
CA ARG A 187 -22.60 3.79 6.25
C ARG A 187 -23.60 3.48 7.34
N MET A 188 -23.15 3.25 8.56
CA MET A 188 -23.94 2.73 9.68
C MET A 188 -24.69 1.46 9.31
N LYS A 189 -23.97 0.48 8.79
CA LYS A 189 -24.47 -0.84 8.41
C LYS A 189 -23.49 -1.92 8.77
N ALA A 190 -23.98 -3.11 9.08
CA ALA A 190 -23.18 -4.31 9.23
C ALA A 190 -22.86 -4.92 7.86
N ILE A 191 -21.60 -5.34 7.67
CA ILE A 191 -21.14 -6.07 6.49
C ILE A 191 -20.89 -7.52 6.92
N MET A 192 -21.65 -8.44 6.36
CA MET A 192 -21.58 -9.87 6.63
C MET A 192 -21.14 -10.62 5.38
N TRP A 193 -19.96 -11.25 5.44
CA TRP A 193 -19.43 -12.02 4.29
C TRP A 193 -19.95 -13.44 4.30
N ASN A 194 -20.27 -13.96 3.11
CA ASN A 194 -20.71 -15.33 2.94
C ASN A 194 -19.51 -16.29 3.02
N GLU A 195 -19.55 -17.23 3.97
CA GLU A 195 -18.46 -18.20 4.14
C GLU A 195 -18.47 -19.30 3.08
N GLU A 196 -19.63 -19.64 2.52
CA GLU A 196 -19.79 -20.70 1.54
C GLU A 196 -19.06 -20.41 0.22
N ASP A 197 -18.95 -19.13 -0.16
CA ASP A 197 -18.26 -18.68 -1.37
C ASP A 197 -16.90 -18.03 -1.11
N GLN A 198 -16.32 -18.31 0.04
CA GLN A 198 -15.02 -17.76 0.46
C GLN A 198 -15.01 -16.21 0.55
N GLY A 199 -16.13 -15.63 0.93
CA GLY A 199 -16.28 -14.21 1.10
C GLY A 199 -16.42 -13.42 -0.20
N MET A 200 -16.69 -14.08 -1.34
CA MET A 200 -16.90 -13.41 -2.62
C MET A 200 -18.15 -12.53 -2.62
N THR A 201 -19.18 -12.95 -1.91
CA THR A 201 -20.40 -12.17 -1.70
C THR A 201 -20.54 -11.72 -0.26
N TYR A 202 -21.31 -10.67 -0.05
CA TYR A 202 -21.60 -10.11 1.26
C TYR A 202 -23.03 -9.55 1.29
N GLU A 203 -23.54 -9.40 2.48
CA GLU A 203 -24.84 -8.75 2.74
C GLU A 203 -24.64 -7.51 3.61
N LEU A 204 -25.45 -6.48 3.36
CA LEU A 204 -25.56 -5.30 4.20
C LEU A 204 -26.77 -5.47 5.10
N GLU A 205 -26.53 -5.58 6.39
CA GLU A 205 -27.56 -5.75 7.40
C GLU A 205 -27.67 -4.52 8.30
N ASP A 206 -28.72 -4.47 9.10
CA ASP A 206 -28.81 -3.50 10.17
C ASP A 206 -27.82 -3.84 11.27
N ILE A 207 -27.34 -2.81 11.97
CA ILE A 207 -26.41 -2.99 13.10
C ILE A 207 -27.11 -3.83 14.19
N PRO A 208 -26.44 -4.83 14.77
CA PRO A 208 -26.97 -5.57 15.90
C PRO A 208 -27.42 -4.62 17.04
N THR A 209 -28.60 -4.86 17.59
CA THR A 209 -29.21 -3.93 18.56
C THR A 209 -28.35 -3.72 19.81
N ASP A 210 -27.58 -4.74 20.20
CA ASP A 210 -26.66 -4.68 21.33
C ASP A 210 -25.36 -3.90 21.05
N MET A 211 -25.08 -3.60 19.78
CA MET A 211 -23.92 -2.81 19.34
C MET A 211 -24.31 -1.40 18.85
N GLN A 212 -25.59 -1.05 18.85
CA GLN A 212 -26.05 0.23 18.27
C GLN A 212 -25.43 1.43 19.01
N ASP A 213 -25.50 1.45 20.34
CA ASP A 213 -24.96 2.55 21.16
C ASP A 213 -23.44 2.73 20.96
N GLU A 214 -22.69 1.62 20.84
CA GLU A 214 -21.26 1.65 20.58
C GLU A 214 -20.97 2.16 19.15
N ALA A 215 -21.75 1.71 18.18
CA ALA A 215 -21.62 2.16 16.79
C ALA A 215 -21.93 3.66 16.65
N ASP A 216 -22.97 4.15 17.31
CA ASP A 216 -23.32 5.57 17.32
C ASP A 216 -22.21 6.42 17.95
N PHE A 217 -21.64 5.98 19.07
CA PHE A 217 -20.52 6.66 19.71
C PHE A 217 -19.29 6.75 18.80
N PHE A 218 -18.87 5.67 18.15
CA PHE A 218 -17.72 5.69 17.25
C PHE A 218 -18.01 6.41 15.93
N HIS A 219 -19.26 6.38 15.46
CA HIS A 219 -19.70 7.18 14.31
C HIS A 219 -19.57 8.69 14.60
N GLU A 220 -20.01 9.16 15.75
CA GLU A 220 -19.86 10.56 16.15
C GLU A 220 -18.40 11.00 16.18
N GLN A 221 -17.49 10.18 16.75
CA GLN A 221 -16.05 10.44 16.72
C GLN A 221 -15.47 10.46 15.30
N LEU A 222 -15.98 9.59 14.42
CA LEU A 222 -15.57 9.53 13.02
C LEU A 222 -15.98 10.79 12.26
N VAL A 223 -17.20 11.26 12.48
CA VAL A 223 -17.75 12.49 11.86
C VAL A 223 -16.98 13.71 12.38
N GLU A 224 -16.69 13.80 13.68
CA GLU A 224 -15.86 14.85 14.27
C GLU A 224 -14.45 14.84 13.64
N ALA A 225 -13.83 13.65 13.52
CA ALA A 225 -12.53 13.53 12.89
C ALA A 225 -12.56 13.95 11.40
N ALA A 226 -13.67 13.77 10.69
CA ALA A 226 -13.83 14.26 9.33
C ALA A 226 -14.04 15.79 9.28
N ALA A 227 -14.81 16.34 10.22
CA ALA A 227 -15.10 17.77 10.32
C ALA A 227 -13.84 18.62 10.55
N GLU A 228 -12.88 18.10 11.33
CA GLU A 228 -11.59 18.75 11.57
C GLU A 228 -10.70 18.93 10.31
N ALA A 229 -11.13 18.46 9.15
CA ALA A 229 -10.38 18.59 7.90
C ALA A 229 -10.29 20.02 7.37
N ASP A 230 -11.30 20.85 7.60
CA ASP A 230 -11.32 22.27 7.28
C ASP A 230 -12.44 23.02 8.02
N ASP A 231 -12.34 24.35 7.99
CA ASP A 231 -13.23 25.23 8.73
C ASP A 231 -14.69 25.13 8.24
N ASP A 232 -14.93 24.92 6.94
CA ASP A 232 -16.26 24.82 6.37
C ASP A 232 -17.01 23.56 6.85
N LEU A 233 -16.29 22.42 6.89
CA LEU A 233 -16.84 21.16 7.42
C LEU A 233 -17.08 21.26 8.93
N MET A 234 -16.20 21.92 9.66
CA MET A 234 -16.32 22.13 11.11
C MET A 234 -17.52 23.04 11.43
N GLU A 235 -17.69 24.15 10.70
CA GLU A 235 -18.83 25.06 10.88
C GLU A 235 -20.15 24.32 10.64
N LYS A 236 -20.23 23.55 9.56
CA LYS A 236 -21.40 22.74 9.23
C LYS A 236 -21.70 21.70 10.33
N TYR A 237 -20.69 20.98 10.80
CA TYR A 237 -20.86 20.00 11.88
C TYR A 237 -21.37 20.63 13.16
N LEU A 238 -20.88 21.83 13.52
CA LEU A 238 -21.32 22.56 14.72
C LEU A 238 -22.75 23.09 14.58
N GLU A 239 -23.20 23.44 13.36
CA GLU A 239 -24.55 23.95 13.12
C GLU A 239 -25.58 22.82 12.97
N GLU A 240 -25.27 21.76 12.25
CA GLU A 240 -26.21 20.69 11.87
C GLU A 240 -26.08 19.44 12.77
N GLY A 241 -24.95 19.27 13.47
CA GLY A 241 -24.65 18.13 14.32
C GLY A 241 -24.23 16.86 13.56
N ASP A 242 -24.16 16.91 12.21
CA ASP A 242 -23.78 15.78 11.38
C ASP A 242 -23.25 16.25 10.02
N LEU A 243 -22.58 15.33 9.29
CA LEU A 243 -22.09 15.52 7.94
C LEU A 243 -22.64 14.44 7.02
N SER A 244 -22.88 14.78 5.77
CA SER A 244 -23.24 13.75 4.77
C SER A 244 -22.09 12.75 4.57
N MET A 245 -22.42 11.52 4.18
CA MET A 245 -21.41 10.46 3.90
C MET A 245 -20.34 10.92 2.90
N VAL A 246 -20.67 11.78 1.93
CA VAL A 246 -19.71 12.31 0.95
C VAL A 246 -18.72 13.26 1.64
N GLU A 247 -19.21 14.12 2.53
CA GLU A 247 -18.38 15.06 3.29
C GLU A 247 -17.51 14.33 4.30
N VAL A 248 -18.05 13.33 5.01
CA VAL A 248 -17.27 12.48 5.91
C VAL A 248 -16.11 11.81 5.15
N LYS A 249 -16.38 11.20 4.01
CA LYS A 249 -15.34 10.58 3.19
C LYS A 249 -14.28 11.57 2.71
N ALA A 250 -14.71 12.75 2.26
CA ALA A 250 -13.79 13.80 1.81
C ALA A 250 -12.90 14.30 2.95
N GLY A 251 -13.47 14.56 4.13
CA GLY A 251 -12.74 14.99 5.31
C GLY A 251 -11.73 13.94 5.80
N LEU A 252 -12.17 12.70 5.95
CA LEU A 252 -11.29 11.59 6.32
C LEU A 252 -10.14 11.40 5.32
N ARG A 253 -10.44 11.47 4.01
CA ARG A 253 -9.41 11.39 2.97
C ARG A 253 -8.38 12.50 3.12
N LYS A 254 -8.83 13.75 3.21
CA LYS A 254 -7.94 14.91 3.32
C LYS A 254 -6.98 14.77 4.50
N ARG A 255 -7.47 14.38 5.66
CA ARG A 255 -6.66 14.19 6.87
C ARG A 255 -5.74 12.97 6.79
N THR A 256 -6.19 11.88 6.17
CA THR A 256 -5.34 10.70 5.94
C THR A 256 -4.17 11.03 5.02
N LEU A 257 -4.41 11.76 3.93
CA LEU A 257 -3.35 12.21 3.02
C LEU A 257 -2.37 13.18 3.67
N ALA A 258 -2.84 13.99 4.62
CA ALA A 258 -2.00 14.87 5.43
C ALA A 258 -1.23 14.15 6.56
N ASN A 259 -1.43 12.85 6.75
CA ASN A 259 -0.90 12.07 7.88
C ASN A 259 -1.37 12.55 9.27
N GLU A 260 -2.52 13.20 9.35
CA GLU A 260 -3.11 13.69 10.61
C GLU A 260 -3.89 12.61 11.34
N ILE A 261 -4.50 11.70 10.59
CA ILE A 261 -5.23 10.54 11.13
C ILE A 261 -4.79 9.25 10.49
N VAL A 262 -5.10 8.14 11.14
CA VAL A 262 -4.89 6.79 10.64
C VAL A 262 -6.19 5.99 10.76
N LEU A 263 -6.78 5.64 9.64
CA LEU A 263 -8.02 4.86 9.61
C LEU A 263 -7.74 3.40 9.98
N VAL A 264 -8.56 2.84 10.85
CA VAL A 264 -8.39 1.48 11.39
C VAL A 264 -9.55 0.58 10.99
N HIS A 265 -9.22 -0.53 10.34
CA HIS A 265 -10.13 -1.55 9.85
C HIS A 265 -10.01 -2.82 10.69
N ALA A 266 -11.08 -3.61 10.75
CA ALA A 266 -11.12 -4.91 11.41
C ALA A 266 -11.37 -6.04 10.41
N GLY A 267 -10.81 -7.23 10.67
CA GLY A 267 -11.12 -8.40 9.85
C GLY A 267 -10.32 -9.66 10.18
N SER A 268 -10.53 -10.67 9.38
CA SER A 268 -9.76 -11.92 9.37
C SER A 268 -9.51 -12.34 7.93
N ALA A 269 -8.28 -12.16 7.47
CA ALA A 269 -7.88 -12.60 6.13
C ALA A 269 -8.03 -14.14 6.00
N PHE A 270 -7.73 -14.89 7.05
CA PHE A 270 -7.89 -16.34 7.07
C PHE A 270 -9.36 -16.78 6.90
N LYS A 271 -10.28 -16.08 7.55
CA LYS A 271 -11.74 -16.32 7.42
C LYS A 271 -12.37 -15.59 6.24
N ASN A 272 -11.57 -14.98 5.37
CA ASN A 272 -12.06 -14.26 4.18
C ASN A 272 -12.99 -13.08 4.48
N LYS A 273 -12.78 -12.37 5.58
CA LYS A 273 -13.62 -11.27 6.07
C LYS A 273 -12.81 -9.97 6.19
N GLY A 274 -13.27 -8.89 5.58
CA GLY A 274 -12.72 -7.55 5.74
C GLY A 274 -11.72 -7.10 4.67
N VAL A 275 -11.05 -7.99 3.95
CA VAL A 275 -9.99 -7.62 2.99
C VAL A 275 -10.52 -6.79 1.81
N GLN A 276 -11.70 -7.11 1.29
CA GLN A 276 -12.31 -6.33 0.22
C GLN A 276 -12.66 -4.91 0.69
N ALA A 277 -13.13 -4.76 1.93
CA ALA A 277 -13.42 -3.44 2.51
C ALA A 277 -12.15 -2.60 2.66
N VAL A 278 -11.00 -3.23 2.97
CA VAL A 278 -9.69 -2.55 2.94
C VAL A 278 -9.32 -2.11 1.53
N LEU A 279 -9.60 -2.91 0.49
CA LEU A 279 -9.36 -2.51 -0.90
C LEU A 279 -10.23 -1.33 -1.33
N ASP A 280 -11.49 -1.29 -0.92
CA ASP A 280 -12.38 -0.13 -1.13
C ASP A 280 -11.79 1.12 -0.45
N SER A 281 -11.34 0.98 0.77
CA SER A 281 -10.69 2.07 1.52
C SER A 281 -9.37 2.52 0.93
N VAL A 282 -8.59 1.64 0.30
CA VAL A 282 -7.40 2.01 -0.47
C VAL A 282 -7.78 2.96 -1.62
N ILE A 283 -8.87 2.69 -2.32
CA ILE A 283 -9.35 3.60 -3.37
C ILE A 283 -9.84 4.92 -2.78
N GLU A 284 -10.64 4.86 -1.71
CA GLU A 284 -11.31 6.02 -1.13
C GLU A 284 -10.35 6.96 -0.38
N TYR A 285 -9.35 6.43 0.34
CA TYR A 285 -8.56 7.20 1.29
C TYR A 285 -7.06 7.27 1.01
N MET A 286 -6.49 6.40 0.15
CA MET A 286 -5.07 6.46 -0.19
C MET A 286 -4.81 7.35 -1.41
N PRO A 287 -3.62 7.99 -1.48
CA PRO A 287 -3.31 8.90 -2.58
C PRO A 287 -3.07 8.18 -3.90
N SER A 288 -3.37 8.88 -4.97
CA SER A 288 -2.83 8.61 -6.29
C SER A 288 -1.45 9.27 -6.46
N PRO A 289 -0.67 8.91 -7.49
CA PRO A 289 0.66 9.50 -7.73
C PRO A 289 0.66 11.02 -7.94
N ILE A 290 -0.45 11.62 -8.34
CA ILE A 290 -0.57 13.09 -8.52
C ILE A 290 -0.93 13.84 -7.24
N GLU A 291 -1.34 13.14 -6.19
CA GLU A 291 -1.71 13.73 -4.89
C GLU A 291 -0.56 13.70 -3.89
N VAL A 292 0.50 12.95 -4.17
CA VAL A 292 1.71 12.95 -3.35
C VAL A 292 2.65 14.08 -3.75
N LYS A 293 3.51 14.49 -2.82
CA LYS A 293 4.52 15.51 -3.09
C LYS A 293 5.38 15.11 -4.29
N ALA A 294 5.58 16.04 -5.23
CA ALA A 294 6.49 15.84 -6.38
C ALA A 294 7.88 15.46 -5.87
N ILE A 295 8.51 14.49 -6.54
CA ILE A 295 9.84 14.04 -6.12
C ILE A 295 10.88 15.12 -6.37
N GLU A 296 11.73 15.36 -5.39
CA GLU A 296 12.83 16.30 -5.46
C GLU A 296 14.11 15.61 -5.96
N GLY A 297 14.96 16.38 -6.59
CA GLY A 297 16.26 15.93 -7.07
C GLY A 297 17.17 17.09 -7.40
N THR A 298 18.40 16.77 -7.75
CA THR A 298 19.44 17.75 -8.11
C THR A 298 19.78 17.66 -9.59
N LEU A 299 19.78 18.78 -10.29
CA LEU A 299 20.16 18.83 -11.69
C LEU A 299 21.66 18.61 -11.86
N ASP A 300 22.03 18.00 -13.00
CA ASP A 300 23.43 17.82 -13.40
C ASP A 300 23.96 19.11 -14.10
N ASP A 301 23.95 20.21 -13.35
CA ASP A 301 24.37 21.55 -13.84
C ASP A 301 25.68 22.06 -13.20
N GLY A 302 26.30 21.21 -12.38
CA GLY A 302 27.51 21.55 -11.62
C GLY A 302 27.28 22.57 -10.49
N LYS A 303 26.04 23.03 -10.29
CA LYS A 303 25.66 23.99 -9.25
C LYS A 303 24.83 23.35 -8.12
N GLY A 304 24.36 22.13 -8.33
CA GLY A 304 23.49 21.45 -7.38
C GLY A 304 22.08 22.06 -7.29
N THR A 305 21.56 22.58 -8.41
CA THR A 305 20.24 23.20 -8.47
C THR A 305 19.15 22.18 -8.16
N LEU A 306 18.33 22.45 -7.16
CA LEU A 306 17.18 21.63 -6.81
C LEU A 306 16.10 21.75 -7.89
N ALA A 307 15.50 20.63 -8.25
CA ALA A 307 14.40 20.53 -9.18
C ALA A 307 13.42 19.46 -8.74
N THR A 308 12.16 19.59 -9.13
CA THR A 308 11.10 18.63 -8.88
C THR A 308 10.69 17.90 -10.16
N ARG A 309 10.12 16.71 -10.00
CA ARG A 309 9.45 15.97 -11.07
C ARG A 309 8.04 15.62 -10.63
N GLU A 310 7.08 16.24 -11.30
CA GLU A 310 5.66 15.94 -11.10
C GLU A 310 5.27 14.66 -11.85
N ALA A 311 4.26 13.96 -11.33
CA ALA A 311 3.74 12.76 -11.94
C ALA A 311 2.92 13.08 -13.21
N ASN A 312 3.62 13.37 -14.30
CA ASN A 312 3.07 13.80 -15.59
C ASN A 312 3.78 13.08 -16.74
N ASP A 313 3.01 12.47 -17.65
CA ASP A 313 3.55 11.75 -18.81
C ASP A 313 4.25 12.66 -19.83
N SER A 314 3.91 13.95 -19.89
CA SER A 314 4.54 14.93 -20.77
C SER A 314 5.85 15.50 -20.22
N ALA A 315 6.17 15.26 -18.95
CA ALA A 315 7.40 15.70 -18.33
C ALA A 315 8.61 14.85 -18.78
N PRO A 316 9.85 15.33 -18.61
CA PRO A 316 11.04 14.53 -18.86
C PRO A 316 11.04 13.27 -18.00
N PHE A 317 11.41 12.13 -18.60
CA PHE A 317 11.45 10.84 -17.89
C PHE A 317 12.40 10.89 -16.70
N ALA A 318 11.92 10.43 -15.56
CA ALA A 318 12.72 10.15 -14.36
C ALA A 318 12.13 8.99 -13.56
N ALA A 319 12.99 8.07 -13.18
CA ALA A 319 12.64 6.88 -12.40
C ALA A 319 13.74 6.55 -11.39
N LEU A 320 13.37 5.87 -10.32
CA LEU A 320 14.26 5.37 -9.29
C LEU A 320 14.31 3.83 -9.36
N ALA A 321 15.50 3.28 -9.51
CA ALA A 321 15.74 1.85 -9.38
C ALA A 321 15.77 1.48 -7.89
N PHE A 322 14.73 0.82 -7.38
CA PHE A 322 14.61 0.54 -5.95
C PHE A 322 14.94 -0.91 -5.57
N LYS A 323 14.97 -1.82 -6.54
CA LYS A 323 15.32 -3.23 -6.31
C LYS A 323 15.97 -3.84 -7.55
N ILE A 324 17.01 -4.66 -7.33
CA ILE A 324 17.60 -5.51 -8.36
C ILE A 324 17.38 -6.97 -7.96
N ALA A 325 16.89 -7.77 -8.89
CA ALA A 325 16.71 -9.20 -8.70
C ALA A 325 17.32 -9.97 -9.86
N THR A 326 17.78 -11.19 -9.59
CA THR A 326 18.27 -12.10 -10.63
C THR A 326 17.22 -13.17 -10.89
N ASP A 327 16.81 -13.29 -12.12
CA ASP A 327 15.86 -14.29 -12.59
C ASP A 327 16.59 -15.35 -13.45
N PRO A 328 16.35 -16.66 -13.22
CA PRO A 328 17.05 -17.72 -13.94
C PRO A 328 16.84 -17.71 -15.46
N PHE A 329 15.73 -17.15 -15.93
CA PHE A 329 15.33 -17.20 -17.34
C PHE A 329 15.62 -15.93 -18.13
N VAL A 330 15.49 -14.76 -17.47
CA VAL A 330 15.64 -13.47 -18.15
C VAL A 330 16.84 -12.66 -17.67
N GLY A 331 17.55 -13.15 -16.67
CA GLY A 331 18.72 -12.48 -16.09
C GLY A 331 18.35 -11.38 -15.11
N THR A 332 19.06 -10.26 -15.14
CA THR A 332 18.85 -9.17 -14.17
C THR A 332 17.56 -8.40 -14.45
N LEU A 333 16.73 -8.30 -13.43
CA LEU A 333 15.52 -7.49 -13.36
C LEU A 333 15.80 -6.23 -12.52
N THR A 334 15.64 -5.06 -13.11
CA THR A 334 15.75 -3.78 -12.42
C THR A 334 14.34 -3.23 -12.17
N PHE A 335 13.87 -3.33 -10.94
CA PHE A 335 12.57 -2.75 -10.55
C PHE A 335 12.72 -1.24 -10.38
N MET A 336 11.84 -0.51 -11.03
CA MET A 336 11.85 0.95 -11.01
C MET A 336 10.47 1.53 -10.74
N ARG A 337 10.45 2.63 -10.00
CA ARG A 337 9.30 3.52 -9.86
C ARG A 337 9.49 4.67 -10.84
N VAL A 338 8.55 4.86 -11.75
CA VAL A 338 8.53 5.99 -12.67
C VAL A 338 7.83 7.17 -12.00
N TYR A 339 8.54 8.27 -11.82
CA TYR A 339 7.99 9.49 -11.23
C TYR A 339 7.47 10.47 -12.27
N SER A 340 8.11 10.55 -13.43
CA SER A 340 7.69 11.45 -14.50
C SER A 340 8.00 10.89 -15.89
N GLY A 341 7.28 11.36 -16.89
CA GLY A 341 7.52 11.02 -18.30
C GLY A 341 7.09 9.61 -18.67
N VAL A 342 7.46 9.22 -19.87
CA VAL A 342 7.18 7.92 -20.47
C VAL A 342 8.49 7.31 -20.98
N LEU A 343 8.66 6.01 -20.76
CA LEU A 343 9.78 5.23 -21.28
C LEU A 343 9.25 4.06 -22.11
N LYS A 344 9.85 3.83 -23.28
CA LYS A 344 9.50 2.74 -24.18
C LYS A 344 10.58 1.68 -24.24
N SER A 345 10.18 0.44 -24.51
CA SER A 345 11.14 -0.63 -24.79
C SER A 345 12.04 -0.25 -25.96
N GLY A 346 13.34 -0.41 -25.79
CA GLY A 346 14.36 -0.05 -26.77
C GLY A 346 14.93 1.35 -26.62
N ASP A 347 14.32 2.22 -25.80
CA ASP A 347 14.81 3.57 -25.53
C ASP A 347 16.13 3.55 -24.74
N HIS A 348 16.79 4.69 -24.75
CA HIS A 348 17.98 4.92 -23.96
C HIS A 348 17.64 5.78 -22.75
N VAL A 349 18.18 5.40 -21.61
CA VAL A 349 18.15 6.14 -20.36
C VAL A 349 19.56 6.55 -19.94
N PHE A 350 19.64 7.59 -19.14
CA PHE A 350 20.88 8.01 -18.50
C PHE A 350 20.82 7.66 -17.01
N ASN A 351 21.77 6.86 -16.55
CA ASN A 351 22.02 6.63 -15.14
C ASN A 351 22.81 7.81 -14.59
N SER A 352 22.16 8.74 -13.93
CA SER A 352 22.76 9.98 -13.46
C SER A 352 23.69 9.81 -12.25
N VAL A 353 23.60 8.68 -11.55
CA VAL A 353 24.51 8.36 -10.43
C VAL A 353 25.86 7.84 -10.93
N LYS A 354 25.84 7.03 -12.02
CA LYS A 354 27.04 6.42 -12.61
C LYS A 354 27.52 7.12 -13.88
N GLU A 355 26.79 8.18 -14.29
CA GLU A 355 27.11 8.96 -15.51
C GLU A 355 27.21 8.09 -16.77
N LYS A 356 26.36 7.08 -16.88
CA LYS A 356 26.35 6.14 -18.00
C LYS A 356 25.00 6.14 -18.73
N ARG A 357 25.10 6.03 -20.06
CA ARG A 357 23.92 5.80 -20.89
C ARG A 357 23.70 4.31 -21.06
N GLU A 358 22.46 3.87 -20.83
CA GLU A 358 22.07 2.48 -20.97
C GLU A 358 20.86 2.33 -21.91
N ARG A 359 20.74 1.19 -22.55
CA ARG A 359 19.60 0.85 -23.37
C ARG A 359 18.67 -0.07 -22.58
N VAL A 360 17.41 0.33 -22.49
CA VAL A 360 16.36 -0.52 -21.94
C VAL A 360 16.00 -1.59 -22.98
N GLY A 361 16.20 -2.84 -22.64
CA GLY A 361 15.85 -3.97 -23.53
C GLY A 361 14.35 -4.18 -23.57
N ARG A 362 13.85 -5.05 -22.72
CA ARG A 362 12.43 -5.31 -22.49
C ARG A 362 12.00 -4.74 -21.16
N MET A 363 10.71 -4.46 -21.03
CA MET A 363 10.11 -4.10 -19.76
C MET A 363 8.98 -5.08 -19.47
N VAL A 364 8.83 -5.41 -18.21
CA VAL A 364 7.79 -6.33 -17.74
C VAL A 364 7.04 -5.73 -16.56
N GLN A 365 5.75 -5.97 -16.54
CA GLN A 365 4.91 -5.78 -15.38
C GLN A 365 4.83 -7.10 -14.63
N MET A 366 5.01 -7.04 -13.33
CA MET A 366 4.97 -8.21 -12.48
C MET A 366 3.55 -8.45 -11.97
N HIS A 367 3.13 -9.68 -12.00
CA HIS A 367 1.89 -10.19 -11.44
C HIS A 367 2.23 -11.38 -10.54
N ALA A 368 2.76 -11.09 -9.34
CA ALA A 368 3.36 -12.09 -8.48
C ALA A 368 4.51 -12.83 -9.21
N ASN A 369 4.34 -14.11 -9.57
CA ASN A 369 5.34 -14.90 -10.29
C ASN A 369 5.26 -14.77 -11.81
N ASP A 370 4.14 -14.23 -12.33
CA ASP A 370 3.95 -14.06 -13.76
C ASP A 370 4.51 -12.73 -14.26
N ARG A 371 4.97 -12.71 -15.49
CA ARG A 371 5.55 -11.54 -16.14
C ARG A 371 4.77 -11.25 -17.42
N GLU A 372 4.23 -10.05 -17.49
CA GLU A 372 3.62 -9.53 -18.70
C GLU A 372 4.58 -8.54 -19.38
N GLU A 373 4.94 -8.80 -20.63
CA GLU A 373 5.79 -7.88 -21.38
C GLU A 373 5.01 -6.63 -21.75
N ILE A 374 5.54 -5.47 -21.39
CA ILE A 374 4.94 -4.16 -21.67
C ILE A 374 5.83 -3.35 -22.58
N LYS A 375 5.21 -2.55 -23.47
CA LYS A 375 5.92 -1.75 -24.47
C LYS A 375 6.34 -0.39 -23.94
N GLU A 376 5.61 0.16 -22.99
CA GLU A 376 5.86 1.48 -22.40
C GLU A 376 5.45 1.48 -20.94
N VAL A 377 6.10 2.34 -20.18
CA VAL A 377 5.76 2.68 -18.78
C VAL A 377 5.59 4.18 -18.68
N CYS A 378 4.66 4.61 -17.86
CA CYS A 378 4.24 5.99 -17.70
C CYS A 378 4.51 6.49 -16.28
N ALA A 379 4.39 7.80 -16.05
CA ALA A 379 4.47 8.38 -14.71
C ALA A 379 3.53 7.66 -13.73
N GLY A 380 3.99 7.34 -12.54
CA GLY A 380 3.24 6.59 -11.54
C GLY A 380 3.36 5.07 -11.64
N ASP A 381 3.93 4.52 -12.71
CA ASP A 381 4.10 3.07 -12.86
C ASP A 381 5.21 2.49 -11.98
N ILE A 382 5.02 1.22 -11.60
CA ILE A 382 6.05 0.35 -11.06
C ILE A 382 6.22 -0.79 -12.05
N ALA A 383 7.45 -0.99 -12.55
CA ALA A 383 7.76 -2.02 -13.54
C ALA A 383 9.20 -2.51 -13.38
N ALA A 384 9.54 -3.62 -14.05
CA ALA A 384 10.90 -4.12 -14.12
C ALA A 384 11.47 -3.99 -15.53
N ALA A 385 12.68 -3.44 -15.64
CA ALA A 385 13.45 -3.39 -16.88
C ALA A 385 14.43 -4.57 -16.94
N ILE A 386 14.56 -5.16 -18.13
CA ILE A 386 15.49 -6.25 -18.43
C ILE A 386 16.62 -5.71 -19.31
N GLY A 387 17.84 -6.08 -19.00
CA GLY A 387 19.01 -5.79 -19.85
C GLY A 387 19.79 -4.53 -19.47
N LEU A 388 19.46 -3.87 -18.36
CA LEU A 388 20.32 -2.84 -17.75
C LEU A 388 21.52 -3.53 -17.09
N LYS A 389 22.73 -3.06 -17.39
CA LYS A 389 23.98 -3.76 -16.99
C LYS A 389 24.64 -3.17 -15.76
N ASP A 390 24.63 -1.86 -15.65
CA ASP A 390 25.39 -1.11 -14.66
C ASP A 390 24.50 -0.44 -13.59
N VAL A 391 23.22 -0.77 -13.53
CA VAL A 391 22.26 -0.20 -12.56
C VAL A 391 22.37 -0.91 -11.22
N THR A 392 22.39 -0.14 -10.15
CA THR A 392 22.32 -0.63 -8.76
C THR A 392 21.12 0.00 -8.06
N THR A 393 20.73 -0.61 -6.93
CA THR A 393 19.63 -0.08 -6.10
C THR A 393 19.94 1.34 -5.63
N GLY A 394 19.00 2.25 -5.79
CA GLY A 394 19.16 3.67 -5.49
C GLY A 394 19.60 4.53 -6.68
N ASP A 395 19.91 3.93 -7.83
CA ASP A 395 20.29 4.70 -9.01
C ASP A 395 19.07 5.40 -9.63
N THR A 396 19.30 6.62 -10.11
CA THR A 396 18.31 7.38 -10.87
C THR A 396 18.48 7.12 -12.36
N LEU A 397 17.39 6.76 -13.02
CA LEU A 397 17.28 6.62 -14.47
C LEU A 397 16.48 7.80 -15.01
N CYS A 398 17.05 8.58 -15.91
CA CYS A 398 16.37 9.76 -16.47
C CYS A 398 16.58 9.90 -17.98
N SER A 399 15.89 10.86 -18.58
CA SER A 399 16.11 11.19 -19.98
C SER A 399 17.51 11.76 -20.20
N VAL A 400 18.11 11.42 -21.34
CA VAL A 400 19.49 11.82 -21.66
C VAL A 400 19.69 13.34 -21.70
N ASP A 401 18.64 14.07 -22.16
CA ASP A 401 18.70 15.52 -22.38
C ASP A 401 18.28 16.34 -21.15
N ASN A 402 17.63 15.70 -20.16
CA ASN A 402 17.13 16.36 -18.95
C ASN A 402 17.57 15.59 -17.70
N LYS A 403 18.86 15.62 -17.44
CA LYS A 403 19.46 14.87 -16.35
C LYS A 403 19.04 15.41 -15.00
N ILE A 404 18.76 14.49 -14.08
CA ILE A 404 18.44 14.75 -12.69
C ILE A 404 18.98 13.58 -11.84
N VAL A 405 19.45 13.87 -10.67
CA VAL A 405 19.71 12.87 -9.62
C VAL A 405 18.60 13.03 -8.61
N LEU A 406 17.69 12.06 -8.54
CA LEU A 406 16.66 12.03 -7.52
C LEU A 406 17.33 11.84 -6.16
N GLU A 407 16.67 12.28 -5.10
CA GLU A 407 17.21 12.16 -3.75
C GLU A 407 17.71 10.73 -3.49
N ARG A 408 18.97 10.62 -3.05
CA ARG A 408 19.61 9.31 -2.84
C ARG A 408 19.01 8.65 -1.60
N MET A 409 18.84 7.32 -1.68
CA MET A 409 18.62 6.53 -0.47
C MET A 409 19.92 6.52 0.33
N GLU A 410 19.88 7.03 1.56
CA GLU A 410 20.98 6.87 2.51
C GLU A 410 20.83 5.49 3.18
N PHE A 411 21.78 4.61 2.92
CA PHE A 411 21.86 3.34 3.63
C PHE A 411 22.81 3.50 4.80
N PRO A 412 22.47 2.94 5.98
CA PRO A 412 23.45 2.87 7.06
C PRO A 412 24.68 2.06 6.59
N GLU A 413 25.86 2.54 6.95
CA GLU A 413 27.09 1.82 6.64
C GLU A 413 27.05 0.41 7.27
N PRO A 414 27.48 -0.63 6.55
CA PRO A 414 27.48 -1.98 7.09
C PRO A 414 28.40 -2.05 8.32
N VAL A 415 27.86 -2.58 9.41
CA VAL A 415 28.60 -2.72 10.69
C VAL A 415 29.65 -3.85 10.62
N ILE A 416 29.52 -4.76 9.63
CA ILE A 416 30.41 -5.89 9.41
C ILE A 416 30.70 -6.00 7.91
N SER A 417 31.98 -6.11 7.58
CA SER A 417 32.43 -6.51 6.22
C SER A 417 32.63 -8.02 6.22
N VAL A 418 32.03 -8.72 5.29
CA VAL A 418 32.23 -10.16 5.07
C VAL A 418 33.18 -10.33 3.88
#